data_f6645776310849cd00cf28ab496ce90d
#
_entry.id   f6645776310849cd00cf28ab496ce90d
#
_cell.length_a   1.000
_cell.length_b   1.000
_cell.length_c   1.000
_cell.angle_alpha   90.00
_cell.angle_beta   90.00
_cell.angle_gamma   90.00
#
_symmetry.space_group_name_H-M   'P 1'
#
loop_
_entity.id
_entity.type
_entity.pdbx_description
1 polymer ?
#
loop_
_entity_poly.entity_id
_entity_poly.type
_entity_poly.pdbx_seq_one_letter_code
_entity_poly.pdbx_strand_id
1 'polypeptide(L)'
;SLSCRYTGKTNAAQLDIAAALDLPVYLHERDAFDEQVALLTEYMPRIKGGIAHCFTGNAEQVQHYLALGLYIGITGWVCDEKRGEALREAVKSIPLNRLILETDAPYLFPKTLRPRKRNNEPAFLPHIAKQLGEYLQVETDKLRISSYANSCELFSLS
;
A
#
# COMPACT_ATOMS: atom_id res chain seq x y z
N SER A 1 7.09 -0.11 -17.13
CA SER A 1 6.22 -0.03 -15.95
C SER A 1 4.79 -0.34 -16.36
N LEU A 2 4.34 -1.54 -16.09
CA LEU A 2 2.92 -1.89 -16.11
C LEU A 2 2.28 -1.26 -14.86
N SER A 3 2.36 0.06 -14.81
CA SER A 3 1.88 0.84 -13.68
C SER A 3 0.37 0.91 -13.71
N CYS A 4 -0.24 0.54 -12.64
CA CYS A 4 -1.41 1.14 -12.00
C CYS A 4 -2.49 1.85 -12.83
N ARG A 5 -2.75 1.45 -14.06
CA ARG A 5 -3.92 1.98 -14.78
C ARG A 5 -5.11 1.03 -14.74
N TYR A 6 -5.08 0.09 -13.84
CA TYR A 6 -6.21 -0.82 -13.70
C TYR A 6 -7.14 -0.32 -12.60
N THR A 7 -8.19 0.35 -12.99
CA THR A 7 -9.26 0.84 -12.11
C THR A 7 -10.33 -0.23 -11.84
N GLY A 8 -10.00 -1.50 -12.06
CA GLY A 8 -10.92 -2.61 -11.90
C GLY A 8 -10.57 -3.54 -10.75
N LYS A 9 -11.53 -4.39 -10.37
CA LYS A 9 -11.29 -5.49 -9.43
C LYS A 9 -10.20 -6.40 -9.98
N THR A 10 -9.28 -6.84 -9.13
CA THR A 10 -8.35 -7.91 -9.48
C THR A 10 -9.16 -9.17 -9.83
N ASN A 11 -8.86 -9.76 -10.96
CA ASN A 11 -9.57 -10.96 -11.44
C ASN A 11 -8.62 -12.14 -11.63
N ALA A 12 -9.19 -13.33 -11.79
CA ALA A 12 -8.42 -14.57 -11.96
C ALA A 12 -7.45 -14.51 -13.15
N ALA A 13 -7.82 -13.89 -14.25
CA ALA A 13 -6.95 -13.77 -15.42
C ALA A 13 -5.69 -12.97 -15.14
N GLN A 14 -5.80 -11.88 -14.39
CA GLN A 14 -4.64 -11.08 -13.97
C GLN A 14 -3.72 -11.86 -13.03
N LEU A 15 -4.29 -12.63 -12.11
CA LEU A 15 -3.53 -13.45 -11.18
C LEU A 15 -2.84 -14.61 -11.89
N ASP A 16 -3.48 -15.22 -12.89
CA ASP A 16 -2.86 -16.24 -13.74
C ASP A 16 -1.62 -15.68 -14.46
N ILE A 17 -1.71 -14.47 -15.01
CA ILE A 17 -0.60 -13.81 -15.69
C ILE A 17 0.54 -13.54 -14.70
N ALA A 18 0.22 -13.03 -13.52
CA ALA A 18 1.22 -12.74 -12.48
C ALA A 18 1.95 -14.02 -12.04
N ALA A 19 1.21 -15.10 -11.85
CA ALA A 19 1.79 -16.40 -11.50
C ALA A 19 2.67 -16.95 -12.62
N ALA A 20 2.21 -16.87 -13.87
CA ALA A 20 2.94 -17.38 -15.04
C ALA A 20 4.23 -16.60 -15.31
N LEU A 21 4.24 -15.29 -15.08
CA LEU A 21 5.37 -14.42 -15.33
C LEU A 21 6.23 -14.14 -14.08
N ASP A 22 5.90 -14.75 -12.95
CA ASP A 22 6.60 -14.55 -11.67
C ASP A 22 6.66 -13.06 -11.28
N LEU A 23 5.53 -12.35 -11.45
CA LEU A 23 5.39 -10.94 -11.15
C LEU A 23 4.65 -10.71 -9.84
N PRO A 24 5.02 -9.69 -9.05
CA PRO A 24 4.22 -9.29 -7.91
C PRO A 24 2.89 -8.69 -8.36
N VAL A 25 1.86 -8.80 -7.50
CA VAL A 25 0.54 -8.25 -7.81
C VAL A 25 0.32 -6.94 -7.06
N TYR A 26 -0.35 -6.01 -7.74
CA TYR A 26 -0.86 -4.77 -7.18
C TYR A 26 -2.36 -4.88 -7.04
N LEU A 27 -2.86 -4.76 -5.83
CA LEU A 27 -4.26 -4.91 -5.53
C LEU A 27 -4.88 -3.56 -5.24
N HIS A 28 -5.91 -3.22 -6.01
CA HIS A 28 -6.81 -2.12 -5.71
C HIS A 28 -8.09 -2.67 -5.13
N GLU A 29 -8.41 -2.28 -3.92
CA GLU A 29 -9.67 -2.64 -3.30
C GLU A 29 -10.70 -1.53 -3.55
N ARG A 30 -11.82 -1.90 -4.19
CA ARG A 30 -13.02 -1.08 -4.26
C ARG A 30 -14.21 -1.99 -4.06
N ASP A 31 -14.89 -1.84 -2.92
CA ASP A 31 -16.22 -2.39 -2.62
C ASP A 31 -16.41 -3.91 -2.77
N ALA A 32 -15.33 -4.70 -2.79
CA ALA A 32 -15.40 -6.15 -2.98
C ALA A 32 -14.36 -6.90 -2.16
N PHE A 33 -14.18 -6.50 -0.90
CA PHE A 33 -13.16 -7.05 -0.02
C PHE A 33 -13.26 -8.57 0.13
N ASP A 34 -14.44 -9.10 0.44
CA ASP A 34 -14.63 -10.52 0.70
C ASP A 34 -14.34 -11.38 -0.53
N GLU A 35 -14.83 -10.95 -1.70
CA GLU A 35 -14.58 -11.63 -2.97
C GLU A 35 -13.09 -11.61 -3.32
N GLN A 36 -12.43 -10.50 -3.08
CA GLN A 36 -11.01 -10.35 -3.38
C GLN A 36 -10.16 -11.20 -2.45
N VAL A 37 -10.47 -11.26 -1.17
CA VAL A 37 -9.76 -12.13 -0.21
C VAL A 37 -9.93 -13.60 -0.59
N ALA A 38 -11.13 -14.03 -0.97
CA ALA A 38 -11.38 -15.40 -1.39
C ALA A 38 -10.53 -15.78 -2.61
N LEU A 39 -10.49 -14.90 -3.62
CA LEU A 39 -9.71 -15.09 -4.82
C LEU A 39 -8.21 -15.14 -4.53
N LEU A 40 -7.71 -14.22 -3.71
CA LEU A 40 -6.32 -14.17 -3.32
C LEU A 40 -5.89 -15.37 -2.49
N THR A 41 -6.75 -15.88 -1.64
CA THR A 41 -6.48 -17.09 -0.85
C THR A 41 -6.17 -18.26 -1.77
N GLU A 42 -6.88 -18.36 -2.89
CA GLU A 42 -6.64 -19.42 -3.89
C GLU A 42 -5.32 -19.22 -4.64
N TYR A 43 -4.99 -17.98 -5.04
CA TYR A 43 -3.87 -17.69 -5.94
C TYR A 43 -2.54 -17.38 -5.25
N MET A 44 -2.53 -16.87 -4.01
CA MET A 44 -1.30 -16.44 -3.35
C MET A 44 -0.20 -17.51 -3.27
N PRO A 45 -0.51 -18.80 -3.08
CA PRO A 45 0.56 -19.82 -3.08
C PRO A 45 1.35 -19.90 -4.40
N ARG A 46 0.78 -19.41 -5.50
CA ARG A 46 1.41 -19.42 -6.82
C ARG A 46 1.99 -18.07 -7.24
N ILE A 47 1.84 -17.06 -6.41
CA ILE A 47 2.25 -15.68 -6.71
C ILE A 47 3.47 -15.34 -5.86
N LYS A 48 4.46 -14.68 -6.46
CA LYS A 48 5.71 -14.30 -5.82
C LYS A 48 5.53 -13.36 -4.63
N GLY A 49 4.56 -12.47 -4.71
CA GLY A 49 4.25 -11.52 -3.66
C GLY A 49 3.25 -10.48 -4.15
N GLY A 50 2.84 -9.60 -3.26
CA GLY A 50 1.90 -8.57 -3.63
C GLY A 50 1.77 -7.48 -2.60
N ILE A 51 1.12 -6.40 -3.00
CA ILE A 51 0.87 -5.23 -2.18
C ILE A 51 -0.60 -4.83 -2.31
N ALA A 52 -1.25 -4.59 -1.18
CA ALA A 52 -2.53 -3.89 -1.15
C ALA A 52 -2.23 -2.41 -1.33
N HIS A 53 -2.28 -1.95 -2.58
CA HIS A 53 -1.89 -0.61 -2.99
C HIS A 53 -2.94 0.42 -2.59
N CYS A 54 -2.47 1.58 -2.10
CA CYS A 54 -3.35 2.67 -1.69
C CYS A 54 -4.43 2.21 -0.70
N PHE A 55 -4.00 1.48 0.32
CA PHE A 55 -4.91 0.92 1.32
C PHE A 55 -5.62 2.04 2.10
N THR A 56 -6.93 1.94 2.20
CA THR A 56 -7.78 2.90 2.93
C THR A 56 -8.78 2.20 3.87
N GLY A 57 -8.60 0.91 4.13
CA GLY A 57 -9.49 0.12 4.95
C GLY A 57 -9.26 0.22 6.45
N ASN A 58 -9.76 -0.76 7.17
CA ASN A 58 -9.68 -0.83 8.64
C ASN A 58 -8.68 -1.89 9.12
N ALA A 59 -8.51 -1.98 10.44
CA ALA A 59 -7.56 -2.92 11.05
C ALA A 59 -7.89 -4.39 10.75
N GLU A 60 -9.17 -4.75 10.68
CA GLU A 60 -9.59 -6.11 10.35
C GLU A 60 -9.14 -6.50 8.93
N GLN A 61 -9.34 -5.60 7.98
CA GLN A 61 -8.89 -5.79 6.59
C GLN A 61 -7.38 -5.90 6.50
N VAL A 62 -6.65 -5.12 7.28
CA VAL A 62 -5.18 -5.24 7.39
C VAL A 62 -4.79 -6.66 7.79
N GLN A 63 -5.44 -7.23 8.81
CA GLN A 63 -5.11 -8.57 9.28
C GLN A 63 -5.33 -9.64 8.20
N HIS A 64 -6.41 -9.53 7.44
CA HIS A 64 -6.67 -10.44 6.33
C HIS A 64 -5.58 -10.37 5.25
N TYR A 65 -5.18 -9.17 4.85
CA TYR A 65 -4.12 -9.00 3.86
C TYR A 65 -2.76 -9.48 4.37
N LEU A 66 -2.44 -9.21 5.63
CA LEU A 66 -1.21 -9.71 6.23
C LEU A 66 -1.17 -11.24 6.29
N ALA A 67 -2.30 -11.87 6.61
CA ALA A 67 -2.41 -13.33 6.63
C ALA A 67 -2.17 -13.95 5.24
N LEU A 68 -2.47 -13.21 4.18
CA LEU A 68 -2.18 -13.61 2.80
C LEU A 68 -0.72 -13.36 2.38
N GLY A 69 0.09 -12.77 3.25
CA GLY A 69 1.49 -12.47 2.96
C GLY A 69 1.71 -11.20 2.16
N LEU A 70 0.72 -10.32 2.09
CA LEU A 70 0.81 -9.07 1.34
C LEU A 70 1.53 -7.98 2.13
N TYR A 71 2.16 -7.07 1.40
CA TYR A 71 2.54 -5.76 1.91
C TYR A 71 1.33 -4.82 1.87
N ILE A 72 1.37 -3.80 2.70
CA ILE A 72 0.32 -2.78 2.76
C ILE A 72 0.92 -1.45 2.31
N GLY A 73 0.38 -0.89 1.24
CA GLY A 73 0.81 0.38 0.68
C GLY A 73 -0.01 1.53 1.25
N ILE A 74 0.66 2.49 1.87
CA ILE A 74 0.05 3.67 2.49
C ILE A 74 0.46 4.91 1.71
N THR A 75 -0.53 5.70 1.31
CA THR A 75 -0.36 6.93 0.54
C THR A 75 -0.62 8.17 1.41
N GLY A 76 -0.60 9.33 0.79
CA GLY A 76 -0.91 10.60 1.44
C GLY A 76 -2.31 10.69 2.05
N TRP A 77 -3.18 9.75 1.76
CA TRP A 77 -4.52 9.68 2.37
C TRP A 77 -4.47 9.64 3.90
N VAL A 78 -3.43 9.05 4.46
CA VAL A 78 -3.22 9.00 5.92
C VAL A 78 -3.09 10.38 6.54
N CYS A 79 -2.71 11.38 5.76
CA CYS A 79 -2.57 12.78 6.19
C CYS A 79 -3.89 13.57 6.17
N ASP A 80 -4.98 12.99 5.67
CA ASP A 80 -6.29 13.64 5.66
C ASP A 80 -6.86 13.65 7.08
N GLU A 81 -7.11 14.84 7.62
CA GLU A 81 -7.56 14.99 9.01
C GLU A 81 -8.90 14.31 9.30
N LYS A 82 -9.82 14.37 8.35
CA LYS A 82 -11.17 13.82 8.52
C LYS A 82 -11.29 12.38 8.04
N ARG A 83 -10.78 12.11 6.82
CA ARG A 83 -10.94 10.83 6.14
C ARG A 83 -9.86 9.83 6.53
N GLY A 84 -8.71 10.31 7.02
CA GLY A 84 -7.60 9.47 7.39
C GLY A 84 -7.64 8.90 8.80
N GLU A 85 -8.61 9.27 9.64
CA GLU A 85 -8.66 8.85 11.05
C GLU A 85 -8.71 7.32 11.19
N ALA A 86 -9.63 6.67 10.52
CA ALA A 86 -9.74 5.20 10.54
C ALA A 86 -8.48 4.54 9.99
N LEU A 87 -7.89 5.11 8.94
CA LEU A 87 -6.66 4.61 8.36
C LEU A 87 -5.48 4.75 9.35
N ARG A 88 -5.36 5.87 10.05
CA ARG A 88 -4.31 6.06 11.06
C ARG A 88 -4.40 5.00 12.17
N GLU A 89 -5.61 4.64 12.59
CA GLU A 89 -5.80 3.55 13.54
C GLU A 89 -5.40 2.20 12.94
N ALA A 90 -5.81 1.94 11.70
CA ALA A 90 -5.47 0.70 11.00
C ALA A 90 -3.96 0.53 10.81
N VAL A 91 -3.25 1.60 10.53
CA VAL A 91 -1.79 1.56 10.29
C VAL A 91 -1.02 1.09 11.51
N LYS A 92 -1.52 1.34 12.72
CA LYS A 92 -0.92 0.85 13.95
C LYS A 92 -0.84 -0.68 14.01
N SER A 93 -1.66 -1.37 13.24
CA SER A 93 -1.69 -2.83 13.15
C SER A 93 -0.71 -3.40 12.12
N ILE A 94 -0.03 -2.55 11.35
CA ILE A 94 0.86 -2.97 10.28
C ILE A 94 2.30 -3.06 10.80
N PRO A 95 2.92 -4.27 10.78
CA PRO A 95 4.34 -4.37 11.11
C PRO A 95 5.21 -3.56 10.14
N LEU A 96 6.29 -2.98 10.63
CA LEU A 96 7.19 -2.18 9.79
C LEU A 96 7.73 -2.95 8.59
N ASN A 97 7.94 -4.26 8.73
CA ASN A 97 8.44 -5.11 7.63
C ASN A 97 7.37 -5.46 6.59
N ARG A 98 6.15 -4.94 6.74
CA ARG A 98 5.05 -5.12 5.79
C ARG A 98 4.47 -3.80 5.28
N LEU A 99 5.02 -2.68 5.72
CA LEU A 99 4.56 -1.35 5.37
C LEU A 99 5.38 -0.79 4.20
N ILE A 100 4.71 -0.31 3.17
CA ILE A 100 5.33 0.40 2.06
C ILE A 100 4.67 1.76 1.94
N LEU A 101 5.48 2.82 1.96
CA LEU A 101 4.99 4.17 1.69
C LEU A 101 4.94 4.39 0.19
N GLU A 102 3.82 4.90 -0.28
CA GLU A 102 3.59 5.12 -1.70
C GLU A 102 3.12 6.56 -1.97
N THR A 103 3.40 7.03 -3.17
CA THR A 103 2.73 8.19 -3.71
C THR A 103 1.76 7.74 -4.79
N ASP A 104 0.55 8.27 -4.74
CA ASP A 104 -0.44 8.07 -5.81
C ASP A 104 -0.45 9.30 -6.71
N ALA A 105 0.76 9.63 -7.19
CA ALA A 105 0.94 10.77 -8.05
C ALA A 105 0.23 10.53 -9.40
N PRO A 106 -0.49 11.52 -9.94
CA PRO A 106 -0.63 12.90 -9.43
C PRO A 106 -1.86 13.14 -8.54
N TYR A 107 -2.57 12.11 -8.12
CA TYR A 107 -3.93 12.21 -7.59
C TYR A 107 -4.04 12.63 -6.12
N LEU A 108 -3.15 12.14 -5.25
CA LEU A 108 -3.20 12.45 -3.83
C LEU A 108 -2.08 13.40 -3.41
N PHE A 109 -2.47 14.57 -2.93
CA PHE A 109 -1.56 15.56 -2.39
C PHE A 109 -1.72 15.62 -0.88
N PRO A 110 -0.64 15.44 -0.09
CA PRO A 110 -0.73 15.52 1.38
C PRO A 110 -1.24 16.90 1.81
N LYS A 111 -2.39 16.93 2.48
CA LYS A 111 -3.07 18.17 2.87
C LYS A 111 -2.27 19.01 3.85
N THR A 112 -1.38 18.39 4.59
CA THR A 112 -0.53 19.07 5.57
C THR A 112 0.69 19.75 4.97
N LEU A 113 1.02 19.43 3.71
CA LEU A 113 2.14 20.02 2.99
C LEU A 113 1.76 21.39 2.42
N ARG A 114 2.63 22.38 2.61
CA ARG A 114 2.46 23.73 2.08
C ARG A 114 3.75 24.18 1.38
N PRO A 115 3.68 24.93 0.24
CA PRO A 115 2.45 25.25 -0.51
C PRO A 115 1.83 24.00 -1.19
N ARG A 116 0.53 24.02 -1.37
CA ARG A 116 -0.17 22.96 -2.08
C ARG A 116 0.12 23.05 -3.57
N LYS A 117 0.50 21.92 -4.14
CA LYS A 117 0.65 21.75 -5.58
C LYS A 117 -0.49 20.91 -6.12
N ARG A 118 -0.72 21.01 -7.43
CA ARG A 118 -1.80 20.29 -8.08
C ARG A 118 -1.58 18.78 -8.13
N ASN A 119 -0.32 18.38 -8.29
CA ASN A 119 0.08 16.98 -8.40
C ASN A 119 0.86 16.53 -7.17
N ASN A 120 0.65 15.29 -6.77
CA ASN A 120 1.46 14.63 -5.77
C ASN A 120 2.71 14.05 -6.47
N GLU A 121 3.89 14.36 -5.94
CA GLU A 121 5.16 13.93 -6.51
C GLU A 121 5.89 13.00 -5.52
N PRO A 122 6.82 12.13 -6.00
CA PRO A 122 7.60 11.26 -5.11
C PRO A 122 8.37 12.01 -4.02
N ALA A 123 8.72 13.28 -4.26
CA ALA A 123 9.36 14.15 -3.27
C ALA A 123 8.51 14.36 -2.00
N PHE A 124 7.20 14.08 -2.05
CA PHE A 124 6.32 14.19 -0.89
C PHE A 124 6.38 12.96 0.03
N LEU A 125 7.03 11.88 -0.37
CA LEU A 125 7.22 10.70 0.48
C LEU A 125 7.88 11.03 1.82
N PRO A 126 8.92 11.88 1.90
CA PRO A 126 9.50 12.27 3.19
C PRO A 126 8.49 12.94 4.11
N HIS A 127 7.58 13.75 3.56
CA HIS A 127 6.52 14.38 4.35
C HIS A 127 5.53 13.37 4.89
N ILE A 128 5.10 12.42 4.06
CA ILE A 128 4.20 11.32 4.47
C ILE A 128 4.87 10.49 5.56
N ALA A 129 6.15 10.16 5.40
CA ALA A 129 6.92 9.41 6.38
C ALA A 129 7.01 10.14 7.72
N LYS A 130 7.20 11.45 7.69
CA LYS A 130 7.25 12.27 8.90
C LYS A 130 5.91 12.24 9.64
N GLN A 131 4.81 12.48 8.93
CA GLN A 131 3.47 12.48 9.52
C GLN A 131 3.12 11.10 10.09
N LEU A 132 3.37 10.06 9.32
CA LEU A 132 3.09 8.70 9.75
C LEU A 132 3.97 8.28 10.93
N GLY A 133 5.23 8.68 10.93
CA GLY A 133 6.15 8.45 12.03
C GLY A 133 5.66 9.07 13.35
N GLU A 134 5.06 10.25 13.28
CA GLU A 134 4.45 10.90 14.45
C GLU A 134 3.26 10.07 14.99
N TYR A 135 2.41 9.57 14.13
CA TYR A 135 1.28 8.72 14.53
C TYR A 135 1.73 7.39 15.14
N LEU A 136 2.77 6.79 14.58
CA LEU A 136 3.26 5.48 15.00
C LEU A 136 4.32 5.54 16.10
N GLN A 137 4.80 6.73 16.45
CA GLN A 137 5.92 6.94 17.36
C GLN A 137 7.18 6.19 16.91
N VAL A 138 7.48 6.29 15.62
CA VAL A 138 8.64 5.70 14.95
C VAL A 138 9.42 6.81 14.27
N GLU A 139 10.75 6.75 14.36
CA GLU A 139 11.60 7.71 13.67
C GLU A 139 11.38 7.69 12.16
N THR A 140 11.33 8.88 11.56
CA THR A 140 11.07 9.06 10.14
C THR A 140 12.04 8.26 9.26
N ASP A 141 13.33 8.29 9.58
CA ASP A 141 14.34 7.59 8.80
C ASP A 141 14.20 6.07 8.89
N LYS A 142 13.86 5.56 10.06
CA LYS A 142 13.58 4.14 10.24
C LYS A 142 12.41 3.69 9.37
N LEU A 143 11.36 4.48 9.34
CA LEU A 143 10.18 4.22 8.53
C LEU A 143 10.51 4.24 7.03
N ARG A 144 11.28 5.21 6.58
CA ARG A 144 11.69 5.33 5.17
C ARG A 144 12.59 4.17 4.76
N ILE A 145 13.57 3.81 5.58
CA ILE A 145 14.50 2.70 5.31
C ILE A 145 13.74 1.37 5.24
N SER A 146 12.85 1.11 6.19
CA SER A 146 12.03 -0.10 6.19
C SER A 146 11.14 -0.18 4.97
N SER A 147 10.51 0.93 4.60
CA SER A 147 9.65 1.01 3.41
C SER A 147 10.44 0.71 2.13
N TYR A 148 11.61 1.30 1.99
CA TYR A 148 12.47 1.05 0.83
C TYR A 148 12.91 -0.42 0.76
N ALA A 149 13.36 -0.98 1.88
CA ALA A 149 13.76 -2.38 1.94
C ALA A 149 12.60 -3.33 1.57
N ASN A 150 11.39 -3.04 2.03
CA ASN A 150 10.19 -3.80 1.69
C ASN A 150 9.87 -3.72 0.20
N SER A 151 10.00 -2.55 -0.41
CA SER A 151 9.81 -2.37 -1.84
C SER A 151 10.82 -3.19 -2.64
N CYS A 152 12.09 -3.18 -2.24
CA CYS A 152 13.13 -3.96 -2.89
C CYS A 152 12.85 -5.47 -2.79
N GLU A 153 12.40 -5.94 -1.64
CA GLU A 153 12.04 -7.34 -1.44
C GLU A 153 10.86 -7.74 -2.33
N LEU A 154 9.81 -6.92 -2.37
CA LEU A 154 8.63 -7.17 -3.18
C LEU A 154 8.96 -7.30 -4.67
N PHE A 155 9.80 -6.42 -5.17
CA PHE A 155 10.19 -6.42 -6.58
C PHE A 155 11.43 -7.24 -6.89
N SER A 156 12.02 -7.88 -5.88
CA SER A 156 13.32 -8.59 -6.02
C SER A 156 14.41 -7.71 -6.61
N LEU A 157 14.41 -6.44 -6.23
CA LEU A 157 15.46 -5.50 -6.58
C LEU A 157 16.63 -5.70 -5.61
N SER A 158 17.38 -6.69 -5.87
CA SER A 158 18.59 -6.98 -5.09
C SER A 158 19.84 -6.57 -5.87
#